data_b7e8fbac8a367f68decc106fc7918ad7
#
_entry.id   b7e8fbac8a367f68decc106fc7918ad7
#
_cell.length_a   1.000
_cell.length_b   1.000
_cell.length_c   1.000
_cell.angle_alpha   90.00
_cell.angle_beta   90.00
_cell.angle_gamma   90.00
#
_symmetry.space_group_name_H-M   'P 1'
#
loop_
_entity.id
_entity.type
_entity.pdbx_description
1 polymer ?
#
loop_
_entity_poly.entity_id
_entity_poly.type
_entity_poly.pdbx_seq_one_letter_code
_entity_poly.pdbx_strand_id
1 'polypeptide(L)'
;MPAIRRQESWSEALRTSVRSSTAKGWNVYEFRGQVRLELRYPGQPKQTVFLPFDWAKASVGDVLTRVRNIYPLVAEGHTLKAAAEIADGKAPKPVMDWAGAVERFRVQKMEHGRAVKQVTWDHSYAPVIADAVAVLTSQKAPTSPANLLDQMIRQWATGSRMRQIRAQSLSQFLRYCVNRERFPAMWLPPSDLRSHIGSRPTQDLNRSKGDPIEDQQIINLLASLPVDAAGGRWAEALRLLAELGLRPIELLHLSVQKDRSTGQPYWWCSYRKRSGGGDTEPRRVHPLPLVDSEGTVQQWNLMGRWQAGLIELPPLSSGTGAGDAIGTYLNRQHGWCSLKALLAAKGERLVPYSFRHSYSLRGHLRGIDAGSVALSMGHSFEVHCRSYPWASHSGTAAAFERANAALLGVDLSAAQ
;
A
#
# COMPACT_ATOMS: atom_id res chain seq x y z
N MET A 1 16.21 60.74 -11.20
CA MET A 1 16.15 59.65 -10.22
C MET A 1 16.07 58.34 -10.96
N PRO A 2 16.99 57.39 -10.79
CA PRO A 2 16.87 56.08 -11.45
C PRO A 2 15.67 55.32 -10.84
N ALA A 3 14.77 54.81 -11.70
CA ALA A 3 13.62 54.04 -11.30
C ALA A 3 14.10 52.80 -10.55
N ILE A 4 13.71 52.67 -9.29
CA ILE A 4 13.86 51.43 -8.49
C ILE A 4 13.03 50.35 -9.21
N ARG A 5 13.68 49.46 -9.99
CA ARG A 5 13.04 48.26 -10.55
C ARG A 5 12.48 47.47 -9.37
N ARG A 6 11.16 47.45 -9.26
CA ARG A 6 10.44 46.57 -8.32
C ARG A 6 10.90 45.13 -8.65
N GLN A 7 11.65 44.54 -7.75
CA GLN A 7 12.06 43.12 -7.87
C GLN A 7 10.79 42.26 -7.85
N GLU A 8 10.56 41.49 -8.89
CA GLU A 8 9.39 40.63 -8.96
C GLU A 8 9.52 39.53 -7.89
N SER A 9 8.45 39.29 -7.13
CA SER A 9 8.43 38.35 -5.98
C SER A 9 8.91 36.93 -6.34
N TRP A 10 8.66 36.46 -7.57
CA TRP A 10 9.10 35.15 -8.04
C TRP A 10 10.62 35.08 -8.20
N SER A 11 11.30 36.14 -8.58
CA SER A 11 12.76 36.16 -8.75
C SER A 11 13.48 36.09 -7.41
N GLU A 12 12.89 36.67 -6.38
CA GLU A 12 13.38 36.58 -5.00
C GLU A 12 13.17 35.18 -4.42
N ALA A 13 11.99 34.60 -4.66
CA ALA A 13 11.70 33.21 -4.32
C ALA A 13 12.67 32.23 -5.01
N LEU A 14 12.97 32.41 -6.30
CA LEU A 14 13.96 31.62 -7.03
C LEU A 14 15.34 31.69 -6.37
N ARG A 15 15.84 32.90 -6.07
CA ARG A 15 17.13 33.09 -5.41
C ARG A 15 17.18 32.42 -4.03
N THR A 16 16.11 32.54 -3.26
CA THR A 16 15.98 31.90 -1.95
C THR A 16 16.03 30.38 -2.10
N SER A 17 15.26 29.82 -3.06
CA SER A 17 15.24 28.38 -3.32
C SER A 17 16.60 27.84 -3.81
N VAL A 18 17.34 28.58 -4.61
CA VAL A 18 18.69 28.22 -5.00
C VAL A 18 19.60 28.18 -3.77
N ARG A 19 19.57 29.20 -2.92
CA ARG A 19 20.39 29.24 -1.70
C ARG A 19 20.06 28.15 -0.71
N SER A 20 18.78 27.78 -0.58
CA SER A 20 18.36 26.70 0.33
C SER A 20 18.68 25.31 -0.21
N SER A 21 18.81 25.13 -1.53
CA SER A 21 19.11 23.84 -2.17
C SER A 21 20.59 23.63 -2.51
N THR A 22 21.45 24.62 -2.20
CA THR A 22 22.90 24.59 -2.47
C THR A 22 23.68 25.13 -1.27
N ALA A 23 25.01 25.23 -1.39
CA ALA A 23 25.86 25.84 -0.35
C ALA A 23 25.94 27.37 -0.50
N LYS A 24 26.47 28.03 0.54
CA LYS A 24 26.76 29.47 0.50
C LYS A 24 27.67 29.82 -0.70
N GLY A 25 27.30 30.87 -1.43
CA GLY A 25 28.07 31.34 -2.60
C GLY A 25 27.36 31.09 -3.94
N TRP A 26 26.31 30.29 -3.97
CA TRP A 26 25.51 30.06 -5.17
C TRP A 26 24.42 31.11 -5.33
N ASN A 27 24.37 31.75 -6.49
CA ASN A 27 23.37 32.77 -6.82
C ASN A 27 22.93 32.70 -8.28
N VAL A 28 21.71 33.14 -8.55
CA VAL A 28 21.18 33.30 -9.90
C VAL A 28 20.84 34.76 -10.18
N TYR A 29 21.14 35.20 -11.37
CA TYR A 29 20.93 36.57 -11.81
C TYR A 29 20.33 36.61 -13.21
N GLU A 30 19.58 37.67 -13.48
CA GLU A 30 19.20 38.05 -14.83
C GLU A 30 20.38 38.67 -15.58
N PHE A 31 20.61 38.25 -16.81
CA PHE A 31 21.55 38.90 -17.70
C PHE A 31 21.06 38.80 -19.15
N ARG A 32 20.67 39.92 -19.72
CA ARG A 32 20.15 40.02 -21.10
C ARG A 32 19.01 39.10 -21.37
N GLY A 33 18.08 38.99 -20.44
CA GLY A 33 16.90 38.09 -20.55
C GLY A 33 17.17 36.63 -20.23
N GLN A 34 18.41 36.22 -19.97
CA GLN A 34 18.78 34.84 -19.65
C GLN A 34 19.14 34.65 -18.17
N VAL A 35 19.03 33.40 -17.71
CA VAL A 35 19.47 33.00 -16.38
C VAL A 35 20.98 32.80 -16.35
N ARG A 36 21.67 33.57 -15.51
CA ARG A 36 23.11 33.42 -15.21
C ARG A 36 23.27 32.82 -13.82
N LEU A 37 23.88 31.65 -13.74
CA LEU A 37 24.29 31.01 -12.49
C LEU A 37 25.71 31.50 -12.12
N GLU A 38 25.89 31.87 -10.86
CA GLU A 38 27.17 32.41 -10.34
C GLU A 38 27.54 31.63 -9.07
N LEU A 39 28.82 31.28 -8.98
CA LEU A 39 29.44 30.63 -7.83
C LEU A 39 30.60 31.49 -7.32
N ARG A 40 30.56 31.80 -6.01
CA ARG A 40 31.64 32.50 -5.29
C ARG A 40 31.98 31.76 -4.01
N TYR A 41 33.18 31.23 -3.93
CA TYR A 41 33.77 30.77 -2.67
C TYR A 41 34.82 31.73 -2.18
N PRO A 42 34.98 31.94 -0.85
CA PRO A 42 36.05 32.74 -0.30
C PRO A 42 37.41 32.21 -0.77
N GLY A 43 38.27 33.13 -1.25
CA GLY A 43 39.62 32.78 -1.72
C GLY A 43 39.68 32.09 -3.10
N GLN A 44 38.57 31.92 -3.80
CA GLN A 44 38.55 31.34 -5.14
C GLN A 44 38.04 32.33 -6.20
N PRO A 45 38.49 32.19 -7.47
CA PRO A 45 37.96 32.99 -8.57
C PRO A 45 36.46 32.78 -8.73
N LYS A 46 35.77 33.87 -9.03
CA LYS A 46 34.34 33.81 -9.37
C LYS A 46 34.13 32.97 -10.63
N GLN A 47 33.20 32.03 -10.60
CA GLN A 47 32.77 31.24 -11.74
C GLN A 47 31.37 31.64 -12.17
N THR A 48 31.10 31.69 -13.48
CA THR A 48 29.78 31.99 -14.03
C THR A 48 29.47 31.11 -15.22
N VAL A 49 28.17 30.75 -15.36
CA VAL A 49 27.66 30.01 -16.54
C VAL A 49 26.26 30.51 -16.88
N PHE A 50 25.91 30.55 -18.16
CA PHE A 50 24.59 30.84 -18.63
C PHE A 50 23.80 29.51 -18.71
N LEU A 51 22.61 29.47 -18.10
CA LEU A 51 21.70 28.34 -18.24
C LEU A 51 20.80 28.59 -19.46
N PRO A 52 20.35 27.52 -20.16
CA PRO A 52 19.56 27.64 -21.38
C PRO A 52 18.08 27.96 -21.08
N PHE A 53 17.84 28.95 -20.20
CA PHE A 53 16.51 29.36 -19.77
C PHE A 53 16.37 30.88 -19.80
N ASP A 54 15.21 31.35 -20.22
CA ASP A 54 14.85 32.76 -20.11
C ASP A 54 14.61 33.15 -18.65
N TRP A 55 14.92 34.40 -18.30
CA TRP A 55 14.63 34.96 -17.00
C TRP A 55 13.13 35.27 -16.88
N ALA A 56 12.32 34.23 -16.65
CA ALA A 56 10.87 34.30 -16.59
C ALA A 56 10.31 33.43 -15.46
N LYS A 57 9.13 33.77 -14.97
CA LYS A 57 8.43 33.01 -13.92
C LYS A 57 8.20 31.54 -14.35
N ALA A 58 7.90 31.31 -15.62
CA ALA A 58 7.69 29.97 -16.16
C ALA A 58 8.92 29.06 -16.07
N SER A 59 10.14 29.64 -16.10
CA SER A 59 11.40 28.89 -16.09
C SER A 59 11.88 28.52 -14.69
N VAL A 60 11.20 28.95 -13.62
CA VAL A 60 11.66 28.75 -12.22
C VAL A 60 11.90 27.29 -11.87
N GLY A 61 10.99 26.39 -12.24
CA GLY A 61 11.11 24.97 -11.98
C GLY A 61 12.30 24.33 -12.68
N ASP A 62 12.51 24.67 -13.95
CA ASP A 62 13.60 24.16 -14.79
C ASP A 62 14.96 24.66 -14.31
N VAL A 63 15.04 25.93 -13.93
CA VAL A 63 16.25 26.53 -13.35
C VAL A 63 16.64 25.84 -12.06
N LEU A 64 15.68 25.62 -11.14
CA LEU A 64 15.93 24.92 -9.86
C LEU A 64 16.39 23.48 -10.10
N THR A 65 15.75 22.77 -11.01
CA THR A 65 16.14 21.41 -11.38
C THR A 65 17.56 21.39 -11.94
N ARG A 66 17.87 22.32 -12.83
CA ARG A 66 19.22 22.44 -13.43
C ARG A 66 20.28 22.75 -12.38
N VAL A 67 20.03 23.69 -11.48
CA VAL A 67 20.96 24.03 -10.40
C VAL A 67 21.21 22.85 -9.47
N ARG A 68 20.15 22.09 -9.15
CA ARG A 68 20.28 20.86 -8.35
C ARG A 68 21.08 19.77 -9.03
N ASN A 69 21.06 19.70 -10.36
CA ASN A 69 21.89 18.77 -11.13
C ASN A 69 23.35 19.21 -11.21
N ILE A 70 23.61 20.51 -11.25
CA ILE A 70 24.98 21.09 -11.32
C ILE A 70 25.68 21.03 -9.95
N TYR A 71 24.95 21.28 -8.87
CA TYR A 71 25.52 21.42 -7.53
C TYR A 71 26.37 20.21 -7.08
N PRO A 72 25.88 18.95 -7.15
CA PRO A 72 26.67 17.77 -6.75
C PRO A 72 27.94 17.60 -7.60
N LEU A 73 27.89 17.89 -8.90
CA LEU A 73 29.05 17.79 -9.78
C LEU A 73 30.15 18.78 -9.39
N VAL A 74 29.76 19.99 -8.97
CA VAL A 74 30.72 20.98 -8.45
C VAL A 74 31.28 20.53 -7.09
N ALA A 75 30.45 19.89 -6.24
CA ALA A 75 30.91 19.33 -4.97
C ALA A 75 31.88 18.14 -5.17
N GLU A 76 31.79 17.43 -6.30
CA GLU A 76 32.72 16.38 -6.73
C GLU A 76 34.02 16.93 -7.35
N GLY A 77 34.18 18.28 -7.45
CA GLY A 77 35.41 18.94 -7.91
C GLY A 77 35.38 19.42 -9.36
N HIS A 78 34.27 19.30 -10.07
CA HIS A 78 34.13 19.88 -11.41
C HIS A 78 34.04 21.42 -11.35
N THR A 79 34.57 22.11 -12.36
CA THR A 79 34.32 23.56 -12.52
C THR A 79 32.83 23.79 -12.82
N LEU A 80 32.29 24.97 -12.47
CA LEU A 80 30.90 25.32 -12.73
C LEU A 80 30.51 25.14 -14.22
N LYS A 81 31.44 25.50 -15.13
CA LYS A 81 31.25 25.33 -16.58
C LYS A 81 31.18 23.85 -16.97
N ALA A 82 32.11 23.02 -16.53
CA ALA A 82 32.13 21.60 -16.83
C ALA A 82 30.88 20.89 -16.24
N ALA A 83 30.51 21.23 -15.00
CA ALA A 83 29.32 20.71 -14.37
C ALA A 83 28.02 21.08 -15.12
N ALA A 84 27.94 22.31 -15.66
CA ALA A 84 26.80 22.71 -16.48
C ALA A 84 26.78 21.99 -17.84
N GLU A 85 27.92 21.77 -18.47
CA GLU A 85 28.05 21.02 -19.72
C GLU A 85 27.68 19.54 -19.53
N ILE A 86 28.06 18.92 -18.40
CA ILE A 86 27.66 17.58 -18.02
C ILE A 86 26.14 17.52 -17.81
N ALA A 87 25.58 18.50 -17.09
CA ALA A 87 24.14 18.60 -16.86
C ALA A 87 23.35 18.87 -18.15
N ASP A 88 23.97 19.47 -19.18
CA ASP A 88 23.40 19.67 -20.51
C ASP A 88 23.54 18.45 -21.44
N GLY A 89 24.18 17.37 -20.97
CA GLY A 89 24.44 16.19 -21.78
C GLY A 89 25.49 16.36 -22.87
N LYS A 90 26.30 17.44 -22.80
CA LYS A 90 27.38 17.76 -23.77
C LYS A 90 28.69 17.05 -23.46
N ALA A 91 28.86 16.53 -22.25
CA ALA A 91 30.01 15.71 -21.86
C ALA A 91 29.79 14.24 -22.21
N PRO A 92 30.86 13.42 -22.33
CA PRO A 92 30.72 11.96 -22.46
C PRO A 92 29.84 11.48 -21.31
N LYS A 93 28.68 10.90 -21.67
CA LYS A 93 27.76 10.37 -20.67
C LYS A 93 28.51 9.34 -19.82
N PRO A 94 28.57 9.48 -18.49
CA PRO A 94 29.14 8.44 -17.66
C PRO A 94 28.41 7.13 -17.99
N VAL A 95 29.18 6.08 -18.23
CA VAL A 95 28.60 4.75 -18.48
C VAL A 95 27.93 4.30 -17.18
N MET A 96 26.61 4.37 -17.16
CA MET A 96 25.81 3.96 -16.01
C MET A 96 25.62 2.45 -16.05
N ASP A 97 26.17 1.76 -15.08
CA ASP A 97 25.97 0.30 -14.92
C ASP A 97 24.58 0.02 -14.32
N TRP A 98 23.54 0.16 -15.14
CA TRP A 98 22.16 -0.11 -14.73
C TRP A 98 21.97 -1.56 -14.27
N ALA A 99 22.59 -2.52 -14.96
CA ALA A 99 22.43 -3.94 -14.63
C ALA A 99 23.05 -4.28 -13.27
N GLY A 100 24.27 -3.84 -13.01
CA GLY A 100 24.92 -4.03 -11.70
C GLY A 100 24.19 -3.28 -10.59
N ALA A 101 23.63 -2.09 -10.88
CA ALA A 101 22.83 -1.32 -9.91
C ALA A 101 21.55 -2.07 -9.50
N VAL A 102 20.91 -2.82 -10.40
CA VAL A 102 19.74 -3.66 -10.07
C VAL A 102 20.10 -4.70 -9.03
N GLU A 103 21.20 -5.41 -9.23
CA GLU A 103 21.61 -6.50 -8.32
C GLU A 103 21.98 -5.95 -6.93
N ARG A 104 22.73 -4.86 -6.89
CA ARG A 104 23.07 -4.19 -5.61
C ARG A 104 21.84 -3.62 -4.91
N PHE A 105 20.86 -3.07 -5.66
CA PHE A 105 19.60 -2.64 -5.10
C PHE A 105 18.77 -3.80 -4.55
N ARG A 106 18.78 -4.95 -5.25
CA ARG A 106 18.12 -6.18 -4.78
C ARG A 106 18.70 -6.62 -3.43
N VAL A 107 20.02 -6.74 -3.33
CA VAL A 107 20.71 -7.09 -2.07
C VAL A 107 20.33 -6.11 -0.96
N GLN A 108 20.37 -4.80 -1.23
CA GLN A 108 19.96 -3.79 -0.24
C GLN A 108 18.51 -3.98 0.22
N LYS A 109 17.60 -4.28 -0.70
CA LYS A 109 16.18 -4.48 -0.36
C LYS A 109 15.91 -5.76 0.41
N MET A 110 16.67 -6.81 0.16
CA MET A 110 16.50 -8.12 0.78
C MET A 110 17.18 -8.22 2.14
N GLU A 111 18.33 -7.54 2.32
CA GLU A 111 19.22 -7.76 3.46
C GLU A 111 19.29 -6.57 4.42
N HIS A 112 18.99 -5.35 3.96
CA HIS A 112 19.21 -4.15 4.75
C HIS A 112 17.92 -3.39 5.06
N GLY A 113 17.89 -2.78 6.23
CA GLY A 113 16.78 -1.97 6.70
C GLY A 113 15.51 -2.80 6.90
N ARG A 114 14.41 -2.32 6.32
CA ARG A 114 13.15 -3.07 6.31
C ARG A 114 13.15 -4.04 5.12
N ALA A 115 13.78 -5.18 5.30
CA ALA A 115 13.93 -6.19 4.27
C ALA A 115 12.58 -6.62 3.67
N VAL A 116 12.54 -6.75 2.35
CA VAL A 116 11.37 -7.26 1.62
C VAL A 116 11.49 -8.77 1.42
N LYS A 117 10.37 -9.47 1.35
CA LYS A 117 10.34 -10.90 1.02
C LYS A 117 10.63 -11.09 -0.47
N GLN A 118 11.22 -12.25 -0.83
CA GLN A 118 11.48 -12.62 -2.23
C GLN A 118 10.24 -12.44 -3.12
N VAL A 119 9.07 -12.93 -2.67
CA VAL A 119 7.80 -12.77 -3.39
C VAL A 119 7.45 -11.29 -3.66
N THR A 120 7.75 -10.39 -2.71
CA THR A 120 7.52 -8.95 -2.91
C THR A 120 8.49 -8.37 -3.94
N TRP A 121 9.74 -8.82 -3.92
CA TRP A 121 10.71 -8.45 -4.95
C TRP A 121 10.23 -8.87 -6.33
N ASP A 122 9.91 -10.15 -6.50
CA ASP A 122 9.54 -10.75 -7.79
C ASP A 122 8.26 -10.14 -8.38
N HIS A 123 7.28 -9.81 -7.54
CA HIS A 123 6.01 -9.25 -8.01
C HIS A 123 5.97 -7.73 -8.09
N SER A 124 6.70 -7.01 -7.26
CA SER A 124 6.56 -5.56 -7.16
C SER A 124 7.73 -4.80 -7.75
N TYR A 125 8.96 -5.25 -7.56
CA TYR A 125 10.18 -4.55 -7.96
C TYR A 125 10.76 -5.05 -9.28
N ALA A 126 11.08 -6.34 -9.36
CA ALA A 126 11.82 -6.92 -10.47
C ALA A 126 11.20 -6.62 -11.85
N PRO A 127 9.89 -6.80 -12.09
CA PRO A 127 9.34 -6.60 -13.43
C PRO A 127 9.51 -5.18 -13.95
N VAL A 128 9.13 -4.16 -13.17
CA VAL A 128 9.21 -2.76 -13.63
C VAL A 128 10.64 -2.28 -13.76
N ILE A 129 11.56 -2.79 -12.92
CA ILE A 129 12.98 -2.43 -12.98
C ILE A 129 13.62 -3.08 -14.20
N ALA A 130 13.33 -4.34 -14.48
CA ALA A 130 13.82 -5.03 -15.68
C ALA A 130 13.37 -4.34 -16.97
N ASP A 131 12.06 -4.00 -17.07
CA ASP A 131 11.52 -3.26 -18.19
C ASP A 131 12.19 -1.88 -18.34
N ALA A 132 12.38 -1.16 -17.22
CA ALA A 132 13.04 0.14 -17.23
C ALA A 132 14.50 0.06 -17.68
N VAL A 133 15.26 -0.94 -17.21
CA VAL A 133 16.65 -1.13 -17.63
C VAL A 133 16.74 -1.50 -19.11
N ALA A 134 15.85 -2.36 -19.60
CA ALA A 134 15.79 -2.70 -21.02
C ALA A 134 15.56 -1.45 -21.90
N VAL A 135 14.68 -0.56 -21.47
CA VAL A 135 14.42 0.70 -22.18
C VAL A 135 15.59 1.67 -22.07
N LEU A 136 16.21 1.80 -20.88
CA LEU A 136 17.36 2.69 -20.63
C LEU A 136 18.62 2.27 -21.41
N THR A 137 18.76 1.00 -21.71
CA THR A 137 19.88 0.46 -22.49
C THR A 137 19.60 0.40 -24.00
N SER A 138 18.39 0.78 -24.42
CA SER A 138 18.00 0.79 -25.83
C SER A 138 18.50 2.06 -26.55
N GLN A 139 18.47 2.02 -27.91
CA GLN A 139 18.83 3.17 -28.74
C GLN A 139 17.92 4.38 -28.55
N LYS A 140 16.68 4.18 -28.12
CA LYS A 140 15.67 5.24 -27.88
C LYS A 140 15.42 5.42 -26.37
N ALA A 141 16.49 5.40 -25.57
CA ALA A 141 16.40 5.59 -24.13
C ALA A 141 15.74 6.93 -23.79
N PRO A 142 14.83 6.97 -22.81
CA PRO A 142 14.28 8.22 -22.30
C PRO A 142 15.39 9.11 -21.73
N THR A 143 15.26 10.41 -21.91
CA THR A 143 16.23 11.39 -21.45
C THR A 143 15.93 11.93 -20.05
N SER A 144 14.79 11.54 -19.48
CA SER A 144 14.40 11.98 -18.13
C SER A 144 13.70 10.86 -17.34
N PRO A 145 13.82 10.89 -15.99
CA PRO A 145 13.14 9.92 -15.13
C PRO A 145 11.61 10.05 -15.19
N ALA A 146 11.06 11.23 -15.47
CA ALA A 146 9.62 11.44 -15.64
C ALA A 146 9.11 10.67 -16.88
N ASN A 147 9.78 10.84 -18.03
CA ASN A 147 9.42 10.13 -19.26
C ASN A 147 9.56 8.61 -19.10
N LEU A 148 10.63 8.15 -18.43
CA LEU A 148 10.80 6.74 -18.11
C LEU A 148 9.64 6.22 -17.26
N LEU A 149 9.30 6.95 -16.19
CA LEU A 149 8.21 6.57 -15.29
C LEU A 149 6.89 6.45 -16.05
N ASP A 150 6.51 7.47 -16.84
CA ASP A 150 5.27 7.48 -17.63
C ASP A 150 5.24 6.32 -18.64
N GLN A 151 6.35 6.05 -19.30
CA GLN A 151 6.46 4.93 -20.22
C GLN A 151 6.24 3.59 -19.53
N MET A 152 6.83 3.41 -18.34
CA MET A 152 6.74 2.14 -17.60
C MET A 152 5.35 1.88 -17.03
N ILE A 153 4.61 2.92 -16.62
CA ILE A 153 3.32 2.74 -15.93
C ILE A 153 2.09 2.92 -16.81
N ARG A 154 2.24 3.35 -18.07
CA ARG A 154 1.11 3.65 -18.99
C ARG A 154 0.17 2.49 -19.26
N GLN A 155 0.66 1.24 -19.15
CA GLN A 155 -0.14 0.04 -19.41
C GLN A 155 -1.20 -0.24 -18.33
N TRP A 156 -1.09 0.38 -17.16
CA TRP A 156 -2.06 0.21 -16.08
C TRP A 156 -3.00 1.41 -16.00
N ALA A 157 -4.27 1.13 -15.68
CA ALA A 157 -5.28 2.18 -15.54
C ALA A 157 -4.85 3.25 -14.52
N THR A 158 -5.17 4.50 -14.84
CA THR A 158 -4.88 5.67 -14.02
C THR A 158 -5.40 5.49 -12.58
N GLY A 159 -4.57 5.80 -11.60
CA GLY A 159 -4.90 5.65 -10.19
C GLY A 159 -5.00 4.20 -9.68
N SER A 160 -4.75 3.19 -10.52
CA SER A 160 -4.82 1.79 -10.09
C SER A 160 -3.70 1.44 -9.10
N ARG A 161 -3.97 0.47 -8.23
CA ARG A 161 -2.98 0.00 -7.25
C ARG A 161 -1.71 -0.53 -7.91
N MET A 162 -1.84 -1.21 -9.05
CA MET A 162 -0.69 -1.73 -9.78
C MET A 162 0.18 -0.59 -10.32
N ARG A 163 -0.45 0.41 -10.95
CA ARG A 163 0.24 1.62 -11.41
C ARG A 163 1.00 2.31 -10.27
N GLN A 164 0.36 2.44 -9.10
CA GLN A 164 1.00 2.99 -7.91
C GLN A 164 2.21 2.17 -7.44
N ILE A 165 2.08 0.83 -7.33
CA ILE A 165 3.18 -0.05 -6.91
C ILE A 165 4.35 0.08 -7.87
N ARG A 166 4.11 0.02 -9.18
CA ARG A 166 5.16 0.11 -10.20
C ARG A 166 5.87 1.46 -10.16
N ALA A 167 5.12 2.56 -10.07
CA ALA A 167 5.70 3.89 -9.94
C ALA A 167 6.57 4.02 -8.69
N GLN A 168 6.10 3.55 -7.54
CA GLN A 168 6.85 3.59 -6.29
C GLN A 168 8.11 2.72 -6.33
N SER A 169 8.04 1.52 -6.89
CA SER A 169 9.18 0.62 -7.00
C SER A 169 10.28 1.18 -7.91
N LEU A 170 9.90 1.69 -9.08
CA LEU A 170 10.84 2.34 -9.99
C LEU A 170 11.47 3.60 -9.37
N SER A 171 10.67 4.42 -8.69
CA SER A 171 11.17 5.63 -8.02
C SER A 171 12.18 5.30 -6.91
N GLN A 172 11.96 4.22 -6.17
CA GLN A 172 12.92 3.77 -5.15
C GLN A 172 14.23 3.30 -5.78
N PHE A 173 14.17 2.60 -6.91
CA PHE A 173 15.36 2.17 -7.64
C PHE A 173 16.15 3.37 -8.17
N LEU A 174 15.50 4.32 -8.86
CA LEU A 174 16.18 5.51 -9.37
C LEU A 174 16.82 6.34 -8.25
N ARG A 175 16.11 6.50 -7.12
CA ARG A 175 16.67 7.19 -5.95
C ARG A 175 17.89 6.47 -5.38
N TYR A 176 17.86 5.13 -5.36
CA TYR A 176 19.02 4.33 -4.97
C TYR A 176 20.19 4.55 -5.92
N CYS A 177 19.96 4.52 -7.24
CA CYS A 177 21.00 4.74 -8.24
C CYS A 177 21.69 6.09 -8.05
N VAL A 178 20.94 7.15 -7.80
CA VAL A 178 21.54 8.48 -7.57
C VAL A 178 22.27 8.56 -6.23
N ASN A 179 21.63 8.09 -5.14
CA ASN A 179 22.16 8.30 -3.79
C ASN A 179 23.27 7.32 -3.39
N ARG A 180 23.32 6.13 -3.99
CA ARG A 180 24.26 5.06 -3.62
C ARG A 180 25.23 4.71 -4.72
N GLU A 181 24.75 4.68 -5.97
CA GLU A 181 25.55 4.30 -7.14
C GLU A 181 26.18 5.51 -7.83
N ARG A 182 25.98 6.73 -7.30
CA ARG A 182 26.50 7.98 -7.84
C ARG A 182 26.08 8.27 -9.28
N PHE A 183 24.90 7.80 -9.67
CA PHE A 183 24.33 8.16 -10.96
C PHE A 183 24.04 9.67 -11.00
N PRO A 184 24.06 10.29 -12.18
CA PRO A 184 23.77 11.72 -12.30
C PRO A 184 22.46 12.12 -11.63
N ALA A 185 22.44 13.23 -10.91
CA ALA A 185 21.28 13.72 -10.17
C ALA A 185 20.04 13.96 -11.05
N MET A 186 20.23 14.11 -12.37
CA MET A 186 19.12 14.20 -13.32
C MET A 186 18.21 12.95 -13.32
N TRP A 187 18.70 11.82 -12.80
CA TRP A 187 17.91 10.57 -12.68
C TRP A 187 17.14 10.47 -11.36
N LEU A 188 17.14 11.52 -10.52
CA LEU A 188 16.23 11.55 -9.37
C LEU A 188 14.76 11.45 -9.86
N PRO A 189 13.97 10.57 -9.27
CA PRO A 189 12.56 10.44 -9.65
C PRO A 189 11.80 11.73 -9.34
N PRO A 190 10.70 12.01 -10.06
CA PRO A 190 9.81 13.13 -9.75
C PRO A 190 9.40 13.13 -8.28
N SER A 191 9.37 14.30 -7.66
CA SER A 191 8.93 14.47 -6.26
C SER A 191 7.43 14.21 -6.11
N ASP A 192 6.64 14.62 -7.08
CA ASP A 192 5.20 14.35 -7.15
C ASP A 192 4.89 13.14 -8.02
N LEU A 193 4.88 11.97 -7.40
CA LEU A 193 4.46 10.74 -8.07
C LEU A 193 2.95 10.69 -8.32
N ARG A 194 2.15 11.49 -7.61
CA ARG A 194 0.68 11.45 -7.75
C ARG A 194 0.23 11.95 -9.11
N SER A 195 0.90 12.97 -9.65
CA SER A 195 0.62 13.49 -11.00
C SER A 195 0.80 12.42 -12.08
N HIS A 196 1.78 11.54 -11.95
CA HIS A 196 2.04 10.41 -12.86
C HIS A 196 1.09 9.23 -12.64
N ILE A 197 0.80 8.91 -11.38
CA ILE A 197 -0.11 7.81 -11.03
C ILE A 197 -1.54 8.15 -11.40
N GLY A 198 -1.95 9.40 -11.16
CA GLY A 198 -3.31 9.89 -11.34
C GLY A 198 -4.26 9.44 -10.22
N SER A 199 -5.50 9.90 -10.29
CA SER A 199 -6.56 9.58 -9.33
C SER A 199 -7.45 8.46 -9.84
N ARG A 200 -7.91 7.61 -8.91
CA ARG A 200 -8.94 6.63 -9.20
C ARG A 200 -10.29 7.32 -9.33
N PRO A 201 -11.15 6.94 -10.29
CA PRO A 201 -12.54 7.37 -10.30
C PRO A 201 -13.20 7.01 -8.96
N THR A 202 -14.01 7.91 -8.42
CA THR A 202 -14.64 7.75 -7.08
C THR A 202 -15.49 6.48 -7.00
N GLN A 203 -16.12 6.07 -8.11
CA GLN A 203 -16.90 4.86 -8.23
C GLN A 203 -16.10 3.57 -8.04
N ASP A 204 -14.79 3.57 -8.32
CA ASP A 204 -13.92 2.40 -8.19
C ASP A 204 -13.29 2.25 -6.80
N LEU A 205 -13.33 3.28 -5.96
CA LEU A 205 -12.73 3.24 -4.62
C LEU A 205 -13.42 2.23 -3.71
N ASN A 206 -14.74 2.03 -3.87
CA ASN A 206 -15.52 1.08 -3.09
C ASN A 206 -15.51 -0.34 -3.67
N ARG A 207 -15.20 -0.52 -4.96
CA ARG A 207 -15.24 -1.83 -5.65
C ARG A 207 -14.05 -2.77 -5.36
N SER A 208 -13.00 -2.30 -4.70
CA SER A 208 -11.80 -3.13 -4.48
C SER A 208 -11.89 -4.05 -3.26
N LYS A 209 -12.80 -3.79 -2.34
CA LYS A 209 -13.05 -4.61 -1.15
C LYS A 209 -14.23 -5.53 -1.41
N GLY A 210 -14.24 -6.71 -0.79
CA GLY A 210 -15.41 -7.56 -0.76
C GLY A 210 -16.48 -6.97 0.17
N ASP A 211 -17.71 -7.36 -0.06
CA ASP A 211 -18.84 -7.02 0.81
C ASP A 211 -19.10 -8.16 1.81
N PRO A 212 -19.71 -7.89 2.98
CA PRO A 212 -20.16 -8.92 3.89
C PRO A 212 -21.28 -9.72 3.24
N ILE A 213 -21.46 -10.96 3.66
CA ILE A 213 -22.55 -11.84 3.29
C ILE A 213 -23.34 -12.22 4.54
N GLU A 214 -24.62 -12.48 4.39
CA GLU A 214 -25.52 -12.86 5.46
C GLU A 214 -25.17 -14.24 6.05
N ASP A 215 -25.48 -14.45 7.32
CA ASP A 215 -25.23 -15.73 7.99
C ASP A 215 -25.91 -16.90 7.26
N GLN A 216 -27.15 -16.72 6.81
CA GLN A 216 -27.87 -17.75 6.04
C GLN A 216 -27.17 -18.07 4.71
N GLN A 217 -26.60 -17.07 4.03
CA GLN A 217 -25.84 -17.29 2.79
C GLN A 217 -24.57 -18.10 3.05
N ILE A 218 -23.89 -17.88 4.18
CA ILE A 218 -22.74 -18.68 4.59
C ILE A 218 -23.16 -20.12 4.89
N ILE A 219 -24.24 -20.31 5.64
CA ILE A 219 -24.79 -21.64 6.01
C ILE A 219 -25.12 -22.41 4.74
N ASN A 220 -25.87 -21.81 3.82
CA ASN A 220 -26.25 -22.42 2.55
C ASN A 220 -25.03 -22.77 1.68
N LEU A 221 -24.03 -21.87 1.63
CA LEU A 221 -22.77 -22.15 0.93
C LEU A 221 -22.06 -23.36 1.52
N LEU A 222 -21.95 -23.45 2.84
CA LEU A 222 -21.30 -24.58 3.52
C LEU A 222 -22.05 -25.90 3.27
N ALA A 223 -23.37 -25.86 3.25
CA ALA A 223 -24.21 -27.00 2.93
C ALA A 223 -24.09 -27.47 1.46
N SER A 224 -23.72 -26.57 0.56
CA SER A 224 -23.56 -26.87 -0.88
C SER A 224 -22.19 -27.46 -1.24
N LEU A 225 -21.25 -27.53 -0.28
CA LEU A 225 -19.90 -28.06 -0.55
C LEU A 225 -19.94 -29.60 -0.68
N PRO A 226 -18.98 -30.20 -1.43
CA PRO A 226 -18.86 -31.64 -1.54
C PRO A 226 -18.75 -32.32 -0.17
N VAL A 227 -19.41 -33.49 -0.02
CA VAL A 227 -19.43 -34.25 1.25
C VAL A 227 -18.22 -35.19 1.38
N ASP A 228 -17.30 -35.18 0.43
CA ASP A 228 -16.07 -35.97 0.49
C ASP A 228 -15.06 -35.43 1.53
N ALA A 229 -14.02 -36.19 1.78
CA ALA A 229 -12.97 -35.81 2.76
C ALA A 229 -12.30 -34.46 2.43
N ALA A 230 -12.14 -34.12 1.15
CA ALA A 230 -11.55 -32.84 0.73
C ALA A 230 -12.55 -31.70 0.99
N GLY A 231 -13.80 -31.85 0.59
CA GLY A 231 -14.86 -30.88 0.87
C GLY A 231 -15.05 -30.66 2.35
N GLY A 232 -15.00 -31.71 3.17
CA GLY A 232 -15.06 -31.64 4.62
C GLY A 232 -13.96 -30.71 5.20
N ARG A 233 -12.70 -30.90 4.80
CA ARG A 233 -11.58 -30.02 5.22
C ARG A 233 -11.78 -28.56 4.85
N TRP A 234 -12.27 -28.30 3.64
CA TRP A 234 -12.56 -26.93 3.21
C TRP A 234 -13.73 -26.32 3.97
N ALA A 235 -14.79 -27.13 4.24
CA ALA A 235 -15.92 -26.68 5.06
C ALA A 235 -15.47 -26.28 6.47
N GLU A 236 -14.57 -27.05 7.12
CA GLU A 236 -14.01 -26.70 8.43
C GLU A 236 -13.21 -25.39 8.40
N ALA A 237 -12.37 -25.21 7.39
CA ALA A 237 -11.62 -23.97 7.23
C ALA A 237 -12.56 -22.76 7.06
N LEU A 238 -13.62 -22.89 6.28
CA LEU A 238 -14.60 -21.82 6.07
C LEU A 238 -15.45 -21.54 7.31
N ARG A 239 -15.83 -22.57 8.10
CA ARG A 239 -16.50 -22.39 9.40
C ARG A 239 -15.62 -21.59 10.35
N LEU A 240 -14.34 -21.94 10.47
CA LEU A 240 -13.38 -21.19 11.29
C LEU A 240 -13.23 -19.74 10.84
N LEU A 241 -13.16 -19.48 9.53
CA LEU A 241 -13.11 -18.11 9.00
C LEU A 241 -14.38 -17.32 9.33
N ALA A 242 -15.56 -17.95 9.18
CA ALA A 242 -16.85 -17.31 9.42
C ALA A 242 -17.08 -16.99 10.90
N GLU A 243 -16.79 -17.95 11.80
CA GLU A 243 -17.08 -17.81 13.23
C GLU A 243 -16.03 -17.00 13.97
N LEU A 244 -14.75 -17.06 13.54
CA LEU A 244 -13.64 -16.39 14.22
C LEU A 244 -13.16 -15.12 13.53
N GLY A 245 -13.67 -14.79 12.34
CA GLY A 245 -13.29 -13.58 11.61
C GLY A 245 -11.82 -13.53 11.18
N LEU A 246 -11.18 -14.67 10.99
CA LEU A 246 -9.76 -14.79 10.69
C LEU A 246 -9.41 -14.33 9.27
N ARG A 247 -8.16 -13.89 9.07
CA ARG A 247 -7.57 -13.86 7.73
C ARG A 247 -7.25 -15.29 7.29
N PRO A 248 -7.32 -15.63 5.98
CA PRO A 248 -7.00 -16.97 5.50
C PRO A 248 -5.69 -17.55 6.05
N ILE A 249 -4.62 -16.76 6.08
CA ILE A 249 -3.32 -17.20 6.59
C ILE A 249 -3.32 -17.48 8.11
N GLU A 250 -4.22 -16.86 8.86
CA GLU A 250 -4.30 -17.01 10.32
C GLU A 250 -4.77 -18.40 10.73
N LEU A 251 -5.44 -19.16 9.84
CA LEU A 251 -5.78 -20.55 10.07
C LEU A 251 -4.55 -21.43 10.38
N LEU A 252 -3.41 -21.14 9.74
CA LEU A 252 -2.15 -21.87 9.97
C LEU A 252 -1.46 -21.50 11.30
N HIS A 253 -1.95 -20.47 11.97
CA HIS A 253 -1.40 -19.94 13.23
C HIS A 253 -2.41 -19.98 14.38
N LEU A 254 -3.50 -20.74 14.20
CA LEU A 254 -4.56 -20.89 15.16
C LEU A 254 -4.23 -22.04 16.14
N SER A 255 -4.51 -21.83 17.40
CA SER A 255 -4.40 -22.83 18.46
C SER A 255 -5.41 -22.58 19.55
N VAL A 256 -5.65 -23.57 20.41
CA VAL A 256 -6.41 -23.41 21.63
C VAL A 256 -5.43 -23.37 22.80
N GLN A 257 -5.54 -22.37 23.64
CA GLN A 257 -4.78 -22.21 24.88
C GLN A 257 -5.72 -22.26 26.08
N LYS A 258 -5.17 -22.44 27.28
CA LYS A 258 -5.92 -22.37 28.54
C LYS A 258 -5.58 -21.09 29.26
N ASP A 259 -6.58 -20.40 29.74
CA ASP A 259 -6.43 -19.25 30.61
C ASP A 259 -5.85 -19.71 31.98
N ARG A 260 -4.78 -19.05 32.40
CA ARG A 260 -4.06 -19.45 33.62
C ARG A 260 -4.86 -19.24 34.89
N SER A 261 -5.77 -18.29 34.92
CA SER A 261 -6.56 -17.92 36.09
C SER A 261 -7.85 -18.74 36.17
N THR A 262 -8.51 -19.01 35.06
CA THR A 262 -9.82 -19.67 35.01
C THR A 262 -9.76 -21.14 34.56
N GLY A 263 -8.64 -21.57 33.99
CA GLY A 263 -8.52 -22.88 33.35
C GLY A 263 -9.32 -23.05 32.06
N GLN A 264 -10.11 -22.04 31.63
CA GLN A 264 -10.98 -22.11 30.50
C GLN A 264 -10.20 -22.06 29.17
N PRO A 265 -10.58 -22.86 28.17
CA PRO A 265 -9.96 -22.83 26.87
C PRO A 265 -10.37 -21.57 26.08
N TYR A 266 -9.46 -21.06 25.27
CA TYR A 266 -9.71 -19.94 24.38
C TYR A 266 -8.91 -20.06 23.09
N TRP A 267 -9.39 -19.44 22.01
CA TRP A 267 -8.72 -19.39 20.74
C TRP A 267 -7.56 -18.38 20.77
N TRP A 268 -6.39 -18.80 20.28
CA TRP A 268 -5.19 -17.99 20.16
C TRP A 268 -4.66 -17.99 18.74
N CYS A 269 -4.44 -16.81 18.18
CA CYS A 269 -3.77 -16.63 16.91
C CYS A 269 -2.37 -16.06 17.11
N SER A 270 -1.35 -16.87 16.77
CA SER A 270 0.06 -16.50 16.91
C SER A 270 0.61 -15.72 15.71
N TYR A 271 -0.22 -15.44 14.71
CA TYR A 271 0.19 -14.76 13.48
C TYR A 271 0.69 -13.34 13.72
N ARG A 272 1.92 -13.05 13.22
CA ARG A 272 2.51 -11.72 13.19
C ARG A 272 2.61 -11.23 11.75
N LYS A 273 1.84 -10.22 11.39
CA LYS A 273 1.95 -9.58 10.09
C LYS A 273 2.90 -8.38 10.20
N ARG A 274 4.04 -8.45 9.55
CA ARG A 274 4.95 -7.31 9.36
C ARG A 274 4.67 -6.67 8.00
N SER A 275 4.04 -5.52 7.98
CA SER A 275 3.79 -4.78 6.73
C SER A 275 4.05 -3.29 6.91
N GLY A 276 4.19 -2.54 5.80
CA GLY A 276 4.47 -1.10 5.81
C GLY A 276 3.50 -0.20 6.60
N GLY A 277 2.39 -0.75 7.09
CA GLY A 277 1.36 -0.02 7.83
C GLY A 277 1.21 -0.43 9.30
N GLY A 278 2.15 -1.20 9.87
CA GLY A 278 2.09 -1.66 11.25
C GLY A 278 2.18 -3.17 11.39
N ASP A 279 2.47 -3.63 12.59
CA ASP A 279 2.58 -5.03 12.93
C ASP A 279 1.27 -5.52 13.58
N THR A 280 0.84 -6.75 13.24
CA THR A 280 -0.25 -7.40 13.96
C THR A 280 0.37 -8.29 15.03
N GLU A 281 0.01 -8.07 16.30
CA GLU A 281 0.47 -8.91 17.38
C GLU A 281 -0.39 -10.17 17.51
N PRO A 282 0.19 -11.25 18.09
CA PRO A 282 -0.57 -12.42 18.54
C PRO A 282 -1.70 -12.01 19.48
N ARG A 283 -2.83 -12.71 19.38
CA ARG A 283 -4.03 -12.29 20.12
C ARG A 283 -4.97 -13.43 20.45
N ARG A 284 -5.78 -13.22 21.46
CA ARG A 284 -6.98 -13.99 21.70
C ARG A 284 -8.01 -13.66 20.61
N VAL A 285 -8.68 -14.68 20.10
CA VAL A 285 -9.76 -14.58 19.10
C VAL A 285 -11.07 -15.00 19.74
N HIS A 286 -12.14 -14.28 19.45
CA HIS A 286 -13.44 -14.52 20.06
C HIS A 286 -14.42 -15.05 19.02
N PRO A 287 -15.09 -16.19 19.28
CA PRO A 287 -16.09 -16.73 18.37
C PRO A 287 -17.35 -15.87 18.36
N LEU A 288 -17.94 -15.70 17.18
CA LEU A 288 -19.28 -15.17 16.97
C LEU A 288 -20.06 -16.19 16.14
N PRO A 289 -20.81 -17.11 16.77
CA PRO A 289 -21.60 -18.11 16.07
C PRO A 289 -22.57 -17.48 15.08
N LEU A 290 -22.85 -18.15 13.97
CA LEU A 290 -23.81 -17.70 12.98
C LEU A 290 -25.23 -18.00 13.47
N VAL A 291 -26.19 -17.22 12.97
CA VAL A 291 -27.62 -17.40 13.23
C VAL A 291 -28.33 -17.56 11.89
N ASP A 292 -29.14 -18.59 11.72
CA ASP A 292 -29.91 -18.79 10.50
C ASP A 292 -31.13 -17.84 10.41
N SER A 293 -31.89 -17.94 9.32
CA SER A 293 -33.07 -17.10 9.09
C SER A 293 -34.22 -17.37 10.06
N GLU A 294 -34.18 -18.47 10.79
CA GLU A 294 -35.20 -18.87 11.79
C GLU A 294 -34.79 -18.46 13.22
N GLY A 295 -33.62 -17.80 13.36
CA GLY A 295 -33.06 -17.39 14.64
C GLY A 295 -32.29 -18.51 15.37
N THR A 296 -32.03 -19.65 14.72
CA THR A 296 -31.31 -20.77 15.35
C THR A 296 -29.81 -20.54 15.29
N VAL A 297 -29.17 -20.63 16.44
CA VAL A 297 -27.70 -20.45 16.54
C VAL A 297 -26.99 -21.72 16.04
N GLN A 298 -26.07 -21.55 15.13
CA GLN A 298 -25.25 -22.65 14.60
C GLN A 298 -24.21 -23.10 15.64
N GLN A 299 -24.39 -24.32 16.14
CA GLN A 299 -23.51 -24.92 17.16
C GLN A 299 -22.51 -25.88 16.51
N TRP A 300 -21.45 -25.34 15.89
CA TRP A 300 -20.44 -26.16 15.22
C TRP A 300 -19.44 -26.82 16.18
N ASN A 301 -19.39 -26.39 17.46
CA ASN A 301 -18.46 -26.86 18.48
C ASN A 301 -17.00 -26.90 17.98
N LEU A 302 -16.59 -25.87 17.29
CA LEU A 302 -15.28 -25.83 16.62
C LEU A 302 -14.12 -26.00 17.61
N MET A 303 -14.21 -25.40 18.80
CA MET A 303 -13.16 -25.50 19.81
C MET A 303 -12.99 -26.91 20.35
N GLY A 304 -14.09 -27.53 20.75
CA GLY A 304 -14.06 -28.93 21.23
C GLY A 304 -13.56 -29.91 20.18
N ARG A 305 -14.00 -29.74 18.95
CA ARG A 305 -13.58 -30.58 17.81
C ARG A 305 -12.10 -30.33 17.44
N TRP A 306 -11.62 -29.08 17.54
CA TRP A 306 -10.20 -28.76 17.34
C TRP A 306 -9.32 -29.43 18.40
N GLN A 307 -9.70 -29.34 19.68
CA GLN A 307 -8.99 -29.99 20.79
C GLN A 307 -8.97 -31.51 20.69
N ALA A 308 -10.04 -32.08 20.16
CA ALA A 308 -10.16 -33.53 19.92
C ALA A 308 -9.39 -33.98 18.65
N GLY A 309 -8.74 -33.08 17.91
CA GLY A 309 -8.06 -33.43 16.64
C GLY A 309 -9.01 -33.81 15.49
N LEU A 310 -10.28 -33.45 15.59
CA LEU A 310 -11.33 -33.79 14.58
C LEU A 310 -11.40 -32.76 13.43
N ILE A 311 -10.66 -31.67 13.51
CA ILE A 311 -10.60 -30.67 12.45
C ILE A 311 -9.25 -30.78 11.73
N GLU A 312 -9.32 -31.18 10.47
CA GLU A 312 -8.19 -31.21 9.56
C GLU A 312 -8.30 -30.03 8.59
N LEU A 313 -7.25 -29.21 8.48
CA LEU A 313 -7.22 -28.08 7.55
C LEU A 313 -6.82 -28.54 6.13
N PRO A 314 -7.37 -27.90 5.09
CA PRO A 314 -6.92 -28.13 3.72
C PRO A 314 -5.50 -27.60 3.49
N PRO A 315 -4.85 -27.90 2.34
CA PRO A 315 -3.50 -27.45 2.02
C PRO A 315 -3.44 -25.94 1.74
N LEU A 316 -3.39 -25.12 2.80
CA LEU A 316 -3.39 -23.66 2.73
C LEU A 316 -2.02 -23.05 2.41
N SER A 317 -0.95 -23.84 2.45
CA SER A 317 0.42 -23.37 2.16
C SER A 317 0.83 -23.53 0.69
N SER A 318 -0.05 -24.07 -0.16
CA SER A 318 0.23 -24.28 -1.58
C SER A 318 0.08 -22.99 -2.41
N GLY A 319 0.95 -22.75 -3.36
CA GLY A 319 0.89 -21.62 -4.29
C GLY A 319 1.25 -20.27 -3.66
N THR A 320 0.50 -19.24 -4.00
CA THR A 320 0.76 -17.86 -3.60
C THR A 320 0.26 -17.50 -2.19
N GLY A 321 -0.33 -18.47 -1.47
CA GLY A 321 -0.73 -18.36 -0.07
C GLY A 321 -2.19 -18.76 0.20
N ALA A 322 -2.54 -18.81 1.49
CA ALA A 322 -3.83 -19.35 1.96
C ALA A 322 -5.06 -18.64 1.35
N GLY A 323 -4.98 -17.34 1.10
CA GLY A 323 -6.08 -16.60 0.47
C GLY A 323 -6.36 -17.05 -0.96
N ASP A 324 -5.32 -17.30 -1.73
CA ASP A 324 -5.44 -17.75 -3.12
C ASP A 324 -5.85 -19.25 -3.18
N ALA A 325 -5.39 -20.07 -2.24
CA ALA A 325 -5.81 -21.46 -2.12
C ALA A 325 -7.33 -21.56 -1.88
N ILE A 326 -7.85 -20.77 -0.92
CA ILE A 326 -9.28 -20.67 -0.64
C ILE A 326 -10.06 -20.14 -1.87
N GLY A 327 -9.56 -19.07 -2.48
CA GLY A 327 -10.19 -18.49 -3.67
C GLY A 327 -10.23 -19.47 -4.85
N THR A 328 -9.16 -20.22 -5.06
CA THR A 328 -9.07 -21.25 -6.11
C THR A 328 -10.06 -22.39 -5.85
N TYR A 329 -10.16 -22.86 -4.61
CA TYR A 329 -11.15 -23.88 -4.24
C TYR A 329 -12.57 -23.38 -4.46
N LEU A 330 -12.91 -22.23 -3.87
CA LEU A 330 -14.26 -21.66 -3.94
C LEU A 330 -14.71 -21.38 -5.39
N ASN A 331 -13.84 -20.86 -6.24
CA ASN A 331 -14.18 -20.60 -7.64
C ASN A 331 -14.47 -21.85 -8.47
N ARG A 332 -14.22 -23.05 -7.94
CA ARG A 332 -14.61 -24.35 -8.53
C ARG A 332 -15.94 -24.86 -7.99
N GLN A 333 -16.50 -24.22 -6.95
CA GLN A 333 -17.74 -24.67 -6.31
C GLN A 333 -18.94 -23.95 -6.91
N HIS A 334 -19.95 -24.72 -7.34
CA HIS A 334 -21.17 -24.18 -7.95
C HIS A 334 -21.90 -23.20 -7.01
N GLY A 335 -22.08 -23.56 -5.73
CA GLY A 335 -22.75 -22.71 -4.74
C GLY A 335 -22.06 -21.34 -4.57
N TRP A 336 -20.72 -21.30 -4.57
CA TRP A 336 -19.97 -20.07 -4.53
C TRP A 336 -20.15 -19.22 -5.80
N CYS A 337 -20.08 -19.84 -6.98
CA CYS A 337 -20.25 -19.14 -8.25
C CYS A 337 -21.65 -18.55 -8.39
N SER A 338 -22.67 -19.29 -7.98
CA SER A 338 -24.07 -18.85 -7.99
C SER A 338 -24.30 -17.70 -7.02
N LEU A 339 -23.80 -17.80 -5.78
CA LEU A 339 -23.89 -16.71 -4.80
C LEU A 339 -23.14 -15.46 -5.30
N LYS A 340 -21.98 -15.63 -5.90
CA LYS A 340 -21.19 -14.52 -6.48
C LYS A 340 -21.94 -13.81 -7.60
N ALA A 341 -22.63 -14.55 -8.48
CA ALA A 341 -23.46 -13.97 -9.53
C ALA A 341 -24.67 -13.22 -8.97
N LEU A 342 -25.34 -13.79 -7.96
CA LEU A 342 -26.47 -13.17 -7.27
C LEU A 342 -26.08 -11.82 -6.63
N LEU A 343 -24.97 -11.80 -5.90
CA LEU A 343 -24.46 -10.60 -5.23
C LEU A 343 -23.97 -9.55 -6.25
N ALA A 344 -23.30 -9.99 -7.31
CA ALA A 344 -22.88 -9.10 -8.38
C ALA A 344 -24.05 -8.38 -9.07
N ALA A 345 -25.20 -9.05 -9.23
CA ALA A 345 -26.42 -8.44 -9.74
C ALA A 345 -26.98 -7.33 -8.83
N LYS A 346 -26.68 -7.39 -7.53
CA LYS A 346 -27.00 -6.33 -6.54
C LYS A 346 -25.92 -5.26 -6.43
N GLY A 347 -24.83 -5.35 -7.21
CA GLY A 347 -23.68 -4.45 -7.13
C GLY A 347 -22.68 -4.80 -6.02
N GLU A 348 -22.85 -5.93 -5.34
CA GLU A 348 -22.01 -6.42 -4.25
C GLU A 348 -20.90 -7.36 -4.77
N ARG A 349 -19.80 -7.39 -4.08
CA ARG A 349 -18.63 -8.18 -4.47
C ARG A 349 -18.30 -9.27 -3.48
N LEU A 350 -18.44 -10.51 -3.88
CA LEU A 350 -18.06 -11.69 -3.09
C LEU A 350 -16.59 -12.08 -3.32
N VAL A 351 -15.84 -12.17 -2.24
CA VAL A 351 -14.43 -12.62 -2.21
C VAL A 351 -14.20 -13.49 -0.96
N PRO A 352 -13.12 -14.30 -0.89
CA PRO A 352 -12.84 -15.09 0.33
C PRO A 352 -12.74 -14.23 1.62
N TYR A 353 -12.41 -12.98 1.50
CA TYR A 353 -12.35 -12.05 2.62
C TYR A 353 -13.74 -11.60 3.14
N SER A 354 -14.80 -11.88 2.38
CA SER A 354 -16.20 -11.58 2.77
C SER A 354 -16.61 -12.26 4.07
N PHE A 355 -16.12 -13.47 4.36
CA PHE A 355 -16.34 -14.12 5.65
C PHE A 355 -15.89 -13.26 6.84
N ARG A 356 -14.73 -12.63 6.71
CA ARG A 356 -14.21 -11.74 7.75
C ARG A 356 -15.00 -10.43 7.82
N HIS A 357 -15.49 -9.92 6.69
CA HIS A 357 -16.39 -8.77 6.69
C HIS A 357 -17.70 -9.09 7.39
N SER A 358 -18.27 -10.29 7.17
CA SER A 358 -19.48 -10.77 7.84
C SER A 358 -19.30 -10.89 9.36
N TYR A 359 -18.14 -11.37 9.83
CA TYR A 359 -17.83 -11.41 11.26
C TYR A 359 -17.85 -9.98 11.86
N SER A 360 -17.21 -9.01 11.18
CA SER A 360 -17.24 -7.61 11.63
C SER A 360 -18.67 -7.06 11.71
N LEU A 361 -19.45 -7.25 10.64
CA LEU A 361 -20.84 -6.79 10.60
C LEU A 361 -21.67 -7.44 11.71
N ARG A 362 -21.56 -8.76 11.89
CA ARG A 362 -22.24 -9.51 12.96
C ARG A 362 -21.90 -9.00 14.34
N GLY A 363 -20.61 -8.68 14.60
CA GLY A 363 -20.17 -8.09 15.86
C GLY A 363 -20.88 -6.76 16.16
N HIS A 364 -20.97 -5.89 15.15
CA HIS A 364 -21.64 -4.58 15.30
C HIS A 364 -23.16 -4.74 15.44
N LEU A 365 -23.80 -5.62 14.66
CA LEU A 365 -25.24 -5.89 14.79
C LEU A 365 -25.59 -6.43 16.19
N ARG A 366 -24.69 -7.18 16.82
CA ARG A 366 -24.84 -7.67 18.20
C ARG A 366 -24.43 -6.63 19.26
N GLY A 367 -24.08 -5.42 18.86
CA GLY A 367 -23.76 -4.33 19.76
C GLY A 367 -22.40 -4.43 20.44
N ILE A 368 -21.48 -5.25 19.92
CA ILE A 368 -20.11 -5.28 20.40
C ILE A 368 -19.40 -3.99 19.94
N ASP A 369 -18.70 -3.33 20.85
CA ASP A 369 -18.00 -2.10 20.51
C ASP A 369 -16.91 -2.34 19.44
N ALA A 370 -16.69 -1.32 18.61
CA ALA A 370 -15.78 -1.41 17.48
C ALA A 370 -14.34 -1.67 17.88
N GLY A 371 -13.90 -1.25 19.09
CA GLY A 371 -12.57 -1.50 19.63
C GLY A 371 -12.39 -2.99 19.94
N SER A 372 -13.34 -3.61 20.61
CA SER A 372 -13.32 -5.05 20.93
C SER A 372 -13.34 -5.91 19.67
N VAL A 373 -14.19 -5.57 18.68
CA VAL A 373 -14.19 -6.26 17.38
C VAL A 373 -12.85 -6.10 16.68
N ALA A 374 -12.29 -4.88 16.67
CA ALA A 374 -10.98 -4.61 16.06
C ALA A 374 -9.86 -5.43 16.71
N LEU A 375 -9.82 -5.50 18.03
CA LEU A 375 -8.84 -6.29 18.80
C LEU A 375 -8.96 -7.79 18.45
N SER A 376 -10.16 -8.35 18.50
CA SER A 376 -10.40 -9.75 18.10
C SER A 376 -9.94 -10.02 16.66
N MET A 377 -10.18 -9.08 15.75
CA MET A 377 -9.77 -9.19 14.35
C MET A 377 -8.28 -8.88 14.13
N GLY A 378 -7.55 -8.31 15.08
CA GLY A 378 -6.13 -8.00 14.99
C GLY A 378 -5.81 -6.85 14.03
N HIS A 379 -6.39 -5.70 14.30
CA HIS A 379 -6.02 -4.41 13.71
C HIS A 379 -6.41 -3.26 14.66
N SER A 380 -5.84 -2.08 14.44
CA SER A 380 -6.18 -0.92 15.27
C SER A 380 -7.61 -0.46 15.02
N PHE A 381 -8.19 0.23 16.00
CA PHE A 381 -9.50 0.85 15.90
C PHE A 381 -9.63 1.74 14.65
N GLU A 382 -8.62 2.57 14.37
CA GLU A 382 -8.60 3.44 13.19
C GLU A 382 -8.67 2.65 11.87
N VAL A 383 -7.89 1.54 11.77
CA VAL A 383 -7.93 0.65 10.61
C VAL A 383 -9.29 -0.03 10.50
N HIS A 384 -9.91 -0.37 11.63
CA HIS A 384 -11.23 -0.97 11.67
C HIS A 384 -12.28 -0.02 11.09
N CYS A 385 -12.43 1.19 11.65
CA CYS A 385 -13.39 2.19 11.19
C CYS A 385 -13.22 2.54 9.70
N ARG A 386 -11.98 2.67 9.23
CA ARG A 386 -11.69 2.92 7.80
C ARG A 386 -12.05 1.75 6.90
N SER A 387 -11.95 0.52 7.39
CA SER A 387 -12.16 -0.69 6.59
C SER A 387 -13.60 -1.19 6.62
N TYR A 388 -14.34 -0.83 7.64
CA TYR A 388 -15.70 -1.30 7.93
C TYR A 388 -16.62 -0.10 8.19
N PRO A 389 -17.14 0.55 7.11
CA PRO A 389 -17.98 1.75 7.24
C PRO A 389 -19.20 1.57 8.13
N TRP A 390 -19.77 0.36 8.14
CA TRP A 390 -20.89 0.02 9.03
C TRP A 390 -20.56 0.06 10.53
N ALA A 391 -19.27 0.06 10.91
CA ALA A 391 -18.84 0.20 12.29
C ALA A 391 -19.17 1.59 12.89
N SER A 392 -19.38 2.60 12.04
CA SER A 392 -19.61 3.98 12.47
C SER A 392 -21.07 4.43 12.39
N HIS A 393 -21.92 3.72 11.64
CA HIS A 393 -23.28 4.18 11.36
C HIS A 393 -24.40 3.19 11.77
N SER A 394 -24.21 1.89 11.57
CA SER A 394 -25.22 0.89 11.95
C SER A 394 -25.10 0.56 13.45
N GLY A 395 -26.08 0.92 14.21
CA GLY A 395 -26.18 0.56 15.61
C GLY A 395 -25.97 1.71 16.61
N THR A 396 -25.63 2.93 16.17
CA THR A 396 -25.50 4.06 17.11
C THR A 396 -26.81 4.31 17.87
N ALA A 397 -27.94 4.41 17.18
CA ALA A 397 -29.25 4.58 17.81
C ALA A 397 -29.56 3.42 18.76
N ALA A 398 -29.43 2.18 18.28
CA ALA A 398 -29.65 0.97 19.10
C ALA A 398 -28.69 0.85 20.29
N ALA A 399 -27.45 1.35 20.18
CA ALA A 399 -26.52 1.39 21.31
C ALA A 399 -26.97 2.38 22.39
N PHE A 400 -27.42 3.57 21.99
CA PHE A 400 -27.98 4.55 22.91
C PHE A 400 -29.28 4.07 23.54
N GLU A 401 -30.18 3.45 22.78
CA GLU A 401 -31.41 2.86 23.29
C GLU A 401 -31.12 1.76 24.33
N ARG A 402 -30.20 0.83 24.03
CA ARG A 402 -29.77 -0.21 25.02
C ARG A 402 -29.17 0.39 26.27
N ALA A 403 -28.27 1.39 26.13
CA ALA A 403 -27.66 2.03 27.28
C ALA A 403 -28.70 2.73 28.16
N ASN A 404 -29.65 3.42 27.55
CA ASN A 404 -30.73 4.09 28.26
C ASN A 404 -31.72 3.11 28.89
N ALA A 405 -32.05 2.02 28.19
CA ALA A 405 -32.93 0.98 28.72
C ALA A 405 -32.31 0.26 29.94
N ALA A 406 -31.00 -0.01 29.88
CA ALA A 406 -30.28 -0.61 31.00
C ALA A 406 -30.31 0.29 32.25
N LEU A 407 -30.23 1.60 32.09
CA LEU A 407 -30.37 2.58 33.19
C LEU A 407 -31.77 2.62 33.77
N LEU A 408 -32.79 2.39 32.95
CA LEU A 408 -34.20 2.40 33.33
C LEU A 408 -34.73 1.03 33.82
N GLY A 409 -33.88 0.00 33.83
CA GLY A 409 -34.27 -1.38 34.20
C GLY A 409 -35.23 -2.02 33.20
N VAL A 410 -35.33 -1.52 31.97
CA VAL A 410 -36.20 -2.05 30.92
C VAL A 410 -35.45 -3.15 30.15
N ASP A 411 -35.97 -4.37 30.19
CA ASP A 411 -35.48 -5.50 29.40
C ASP A 411 -35.98 -5.40 27.94
N LEU A 412 -35.08 -5.05 27.02
CA LEU A 412 -35.39 -4.92 25.58
C LEU A 412 -35.37 -6.27 24.84
N SER A 413 -35.16 -7.38 25.54
CA SER A 413 -35.09 -8.72 24.92
C SER A 413 -36.43 -9.23 24.38
N ALA A 414 -37.55 -8.58 24.74
CA ALA A 414 -38.89 -8.96 24.34
C ALA A 414 -39.45 -8.25 23.08
N ALA A 415 -38.65 -7.39 22.44
CA ALA A 415 -39.08 -6.50 21.33
C ALA A 415 -38.37 -6.79 19.97
N GLN A 416 -37.90 -8.02 19.76
CA GLN A 416 -37.35 -8.45 18.46
C GLN A 416 -38.16 -9.62 17.90
#